data_57f7e5353605895f10a9df178411f39e
#
_entry.id   57f7e5353605895f10a9df178411f39e
#
_cell.length_a   1.000
_cell.length_b   1.000
_cell.length_c   1.000
_cell.angle_alpha   90.00
_cell.angle_beta   90.00
_cell.angle_gamma   90.00
#
_symmetry.space_group_name_H-M   'P 1'
#
loop_
_entity.id
_entity.type
_entity.pdbx_description
1 polymer ?
#
loop_
_entity_poly.entity_id
_entity_poly.type
_entity_poly.pdbx_seq_one_letter_code
_entity_poly.pdbx_strand_id
1 'polypeptide(L)'
;MKKLHKKLPFKKVHLPENPAILLPLHAVVTVLVVESICRHSLIAGILFLFQHPYSFLVNALIVGCSYSLALLFRKQKSLLVLFTLFWLTLGIINGVILTFRVTPFTSSDLLLLKDGVNVASKYLSLLALAALVALLVLVIVVLAVLAFRIPAVKKRPKLPYSVTAILCTFLAAWGLIFVGQKTELLETKFRELSQSYKRNGFLYCFGASLIDVGISRPEEYSTEAIEGLTDEALGDGEVFDSNRPNIVVVQLESFFDVNRLKDIEFSENPLPNFTQLSKRCASGFLSVPVIGAGTVNSEFEMLTGMNIDDFGIGEYPYKTVLKEKTCESLAYNLKSYGYKAYAVHDHEGSFYERNLVYPNLGFDVFDSVEY
;
A
#
# COMPACT_ATOMS: atom_id res chain seq x y z
N MET A 1 33.88 -52.66 21.20
CA MET A 1 33.60 -51.26 20.92
C MET A 1 32.10 -51.01 20.99
N LYS A 2 31.57 -50.61 22.15
CA LYS A 2 30.16 -50.29 22.35
C LYS A 2 29.97 -48.76 22.09
N LYS A 3 29.25 -48.40 21.05
CA LYS A 3 28.89 -47.00 20.75
C LYS A 3 27.88 -46.48 21.79
N LEU A 4 28.34 -45.56 22.67
CA LEU A 4 27.49 -44.77 23.52
C LEU A 4 26.75 -43.72 22.66
N HIS A 5 25.49 -43.98 22.27
CA HIS A 5 24.57 -42.92 21.84
C HIS A 5 23.97 -42.27 23.09
N LYS A 6 24.62 -41.22 23.62
CA LYS A 6 23.98 -40.28 24.55
C LYS A 6 22.90 -39.50 23.81
N LYS A 7 21.64 -39.89 23.94
CA LYS A 7 20.48 -39.04 23.60
C LYS A 7 20.46 -37.87 24.58
N LEU A 8 20.76 -36.69 24.10
CA LEU A 8 20.51 -35.45 24.84
C LEU A 8 19.01 -35.39 25.19
N PRO A 9 18.62 -35.18 26.44
CA PRO A 9 17.22 -35.04 26.80
C PRO A 9 16.73 -33.64 26.41
N PHE A 10 16.18 -33.51 25.22
CA PHE A 10 15.34 -32.35 24.92
C PHE A 10 14.16 -32.43 25.88
N LYS A 11 14.15 -31.58 26.94
CA LYS A 11 12.96 -31.35 27.74
C LYS A 11 11.85 -30.94 26.79
N LYS A 12 10.78 -31.75 26.67
CA LYS A 12 9.58 -31.37 25.96
C LYS A 12 9.07 -30.10 26.63
N VAL A 13 9.16 -28.97 25.96
CA VAL A 13 8.50 -27.73 26.37
C VAL A 13 7.00 -28.04 26.30
N HIS A 14 6.36 -28.20 27.45
CA HIS A 14 4.92 -28.31 27.54
C HIS A 14 4.33 -26.93 27.25
N LEU A 15 3.92 -26.71 26.03
CA LEU A 15 3.12 -25.54 25.67
C LEU A 15 1.77 -25.62 26.41
N PRO A 16 1.27 -24.53 26.93
CA PRO A 16 -0.03 -24.50 27.61
C PRO A 16 -1.10 -24.98 26.66
N GLU A 17 -1.84 -26.03 27.04
CA GLU A 17 -2.95 -26.56 26.22
C GLU A 17 -4.22 -25.69 26.29
N ASN A 18 -4.22 -24.67 27.18
CA ASN A 18 -5.35 -23.78 27.37
C ASN A 18 -5.46 -22.80 26.18
N PRO A 19 -6.57 -22.83 25.40
CA PRO A 19 -6.78 -21.93 24.27
C PRO A 19 -6.70 -20.45 24.62
N ALA A 20 -7.09 -20.07 25.83
CA ALA A 20 -7.06 -18.69 26.32
C ALA A 20 -5.62 -18.11 26.41
N ILE A 21 -4.61 -18.97 26.56
CA ILE A 21 -3.20 -18.57 26.60
C ILE A 21 -2.54 -18.82 25.24
N LEU A 22 -2.91 -19.92 24.59
CA LEU A 22 -2.27 -20.34 23.34
C LEU A 22 -2.58 -19.39 22.19
N LEU A 23 -3.82 -18.90 22.05
CA LEU A 23 -4.22 -18.05 20.94
C LEU A 23 -3.53 -16.67 20.98
N PRO A 24 -3.53 -15.92 22.12
CA PRO A 24 -2.78 -14.66 22.21
C PRO A 24 -1.29 -14.83 21.98
N LEU A 25 -0.67 -15.87 22.54
CA LEU A 25 0.75 -16.13 22.35
C LEU A 25 1.08 -16.40 20.87
N HIS A 26 0.21 -17.18 20.19
CA HIS A 26 0.38 -17.48 18.77
C HIS A 26 0.22 -16.22 17.91
N ALA A 27 -0.73 -15.35 18.24
CA ALA A 27 -0.92 -14.05 17.57
C ALA A 27 0.31 -13.15 17.73
N VAL A 28 0.85 -13.02 18.95
CA VAL A 28 2.08 -12.27 19.21
C VAL A 28 3.25 -12.78 18.39
N VAL A 29 3.47 -14.11 18.37
CA VAL A 29 4.56 -14.71 17.56
C VAL A 29 4.35 -14.44 16.08
N THR A 30 3.12 -14.57 15.58
CA THR A 30 2.82 -14.30 14.17
C THR A 30 3.10 -12.85 13.79
N VAL A 31 2.70 -11.88 14.62
CA VAL A 31 3.02 -10.45 14.38
C VAL A 31 4.52 -10.21 14.40
N LEU A 32 5.26 -10.78 15.37
CA LEU A 32 6.72 -10.65 15.40
C LEU A 32 7.38 -11.17 14.11
N VAL A 33 6.92 -12.30 13.59
CA VAL A 33 7.46 -12.88 12.35
C VAL A 33 7.10 -12.00 11.15
N VAL A 34 5.83 -11.57 11.03
CA VAL A 34 5.37 -10.71 9.95
C VAL A 34 6.15 -9.39 9.94
N GLU A 35 6.26 -8.72 11.10
CA GLU A 35 7.00 -7.46 11.21
C GLU A 35 8.50 -7.64 10.92
N SER A 36 9.08 -8.76 11.31
CA SER A 36 10.48 -9.07 10.98
C SER A 36 10.71 -9.23 9.47
N ILE A 37 9.77 -9.88 8.78
CA ILE A 37 9.79 -10.01 7.31
C ILE A 37 9.61 -8.63 6.65
N CYS A 38 8.61 -7.87 7.06
CA CYS A 38 8.31 -6.55 6.52
C CYS A 38 9.46 -5.54 6.72
N ARG A 39 10.23 -5.69 7.78
CA ARG A 39 11.39 -4.81 8.11
C ARG A 39 12.73 -5.37 7.62
N HIS A 40 12.74 -6.52 6.94
CA HIS A 40 13.94 -7.25 6.52
C HIS A 40 14.95 -7.48 7.67
N SER A 41 14.48 -7.52 8.93
CA SER A 41 15.32 -7.64 10.10
C SER A 41 14.56 -8.21 11.29
N LEU A 42 15.06 -9.32 11.83
CA LEU A 42 14.53 -9.92 13.06
C LEU A 42 14.62 -8.94 14.24
N ILE A 43 15.75 -8.24 14.34
CA ILE A 43 15.98 -7.27 15.41
C ILE A 43 14.98 -6.11 15.32
N ALA A 44 14.76 -5.57 14.12
CA ALA A 44 13.79 -4.48 13.91
C ALA A 44 12.35 -4.93 14.21
N GLY A 45 11.99 -6.18 13.89
CA GLY A 45 10.69 -6.76 14.27
C GLY A 45 10.51 -6.88 15.78
N ILE A 46 11.54 -7.28 16.50
CA ILE A 46 11.51 -7.33 17.97
C ILE A 46 11.48 -5.91 18.57
N LEU A 47 12.28 -4.98 18.04
CA LEU A 47 12.31 -3.59 18.52
C LEU A 47 10.96 -2.90 18.32
N PHE A 48 10.19 -3.23 17.29
CA PHE A 48 8.84 -2.71 17.10
C PHE A 48 7.93 -2.95 18.32
N LEU A 49 8.01 -4.12 18.94
CA LEU A 49 7.27 -4.43 20.18
C LEU A 49 7.58 -3.43 21.30
N PHE A 50 8.85 -2.99 21.44
CA PHE A 50 9.27 -2.09 22.53
C PHE A 50 9.12 -0.61 22.19
N GLN A 51 9.32 -0.24 20.93
CA GLN A 51 9.23 1.14 20.46
C GLN A 51 7.78 1.59 20.25
N HIS A 52 6.91 0.67 19.77
CA HIS A 52 5.51 0.94 19.47
C HIS A 52 4.58 -0.12 20.09
N PRO A 53 4.56 -0.26 21.44
CA PRO A 53 3.84 -1.35 22.13
C PRO A 53 2.34 -1.30 21.89
N TYR A 54 1.76 -0.12 21.75
CA TYR A 54 0.33 0.05 21.45
C TYR A 54 -0.01 -0.48 20.07
N SER A 55 0.71 -0.05 19.04
CA SER A 55 0.53 -0.52 17.67
C SER A 55 0.75 -2.02 17.57
N PHE A 56 1.77 -2.56 18.25
CA PHE A 56 2.02 -3.99 18.31
C PHE A 56 0.83 -4.77 18.89
N LEU A 57 0.25 -4.28 20.00
CA LEU A 57 -0.91 -4.89 20.63
C LEU A 57 -2.13 -4.89 19.69
N VAL A 58 -2.38 -3.78 18.97
CA VAL A 58 -3.46 -3.69 17.98
C VAL A 58 -3.26 -4.71 16.87
N ASN A 59 -2.04 -4.81 16.30
CA ASN A 59 -1.73 -5.81 15.28
C ASN A 59 -1.93 -7.24 15.80
N ALA A 60 -1.53 -7.53 17.06
CA ALA A 60 -1.74 -8.83 17.68
C ALA A 60 -3.24 -9.15 17.88
N LEU A 61 -4.07 -8.16 18.19
CA LEU A 61 -5.52 -8.34 18.30
C LEU A 61 -6.17 -8.55 16.93
N ILE A 62 -5.71 -7.88 15.87
CA ILE A 62 -6.20 -8.11 14.50
C ILE A 62 -5.97 -9.58 14.10
N VAL A 63 -4.77 -10.10 14.32
CA VAL A 63 -4.46 -11.52 14.11
C VAL A 63 -5.29 -12.40 15.05
N GLY A 64 -5.43 -12.01 16.31
CA GLY A 64 -6.21 -12.68 17.33
C GLY A 64 -7.69 -12.81 16.97
N CYS A 65 -8.28 -11.81 16.28
CA CYS A 65 -9.64 -11.89 15.75
C CYS A 65 -9.80 -13.09 14.80
N SER A 66 -8.90 -13.24 13.83
CA SER A 66 -8.92 -14.38 12.90
C SER A 66 -8.76 -15.73 13.64
N TYR A 67 -7.84 -15.77 14.62
CA TYR A 67 -7.59 -16.98 15.40
C TYR A 67 -8.77 -17.35 16.30
N SER A 68 -9.47 -16.37 16.87
CA SER A 68 -10.65 -16.61 17.69
C SER A 68 -11.77 -17.30 16.90
N LEU A 69 -11.91 -17.01 15.60
CA LEU A 69 -12.88 -17.66 14.72
C LEU A 69 -12.64 -19.18 14.62
N ALA A 70 -11.39 -19.64 14.76
CA ALA A 70 -11.09 -21.07 14.75
C ALA A 70 -11.77 -21.84 15.88
N LEU A 71 -12.15 -21.18 16.99
CA LEU A 71 -12.84 -21.79 18.13
C LEU A 71 -14.22 -22.34 17.77
N LEU A 72 -14.85 -21.88 16.69
CA LEU A 72 -16.13 -22.37 16.21
C LEU A 72 -16.05 -23.75 15.56
N PHE A 73 -14.86 -24.17 15.14
CA PHE A 73 -14.68 -25.36 14.32
C PHE A 73 -14.00 -26.50 15.09
N ARG A 74 -14.23 -27.76 14.66
CA ARG A 74 -13.53 -28.91 15.22
C ARG A 74 -12.05 -29.00 14.81
N LYS A 75 -11.72 -28.47 13.65
CA LYS A 75 -10.34 -28.44 13.11
C LYS A 75 -9.60 -27.14 13.47
N GLN A 76 -9.68 -26.72 14.72
CA GLN A 76 -9.09 -25.47 15.21
C GLN A 76 -7.60 -25.31 14.85
N LYS A 77 -6.81 -26.37 15.07
CA LYS A 77 -5.36 -26.36 14.78
C LYS A 77 -5.08 -26.17 13.29
N SER A 78 -5.89 -26.81 12.42
CA SER A 78 -5.78 -26.64 10.97
C SER A 78 -6.09 -25.19 10.56
N LEU A 79 -7.16 -24.62 11.11
CA LEU A 79 -7.55 -23.24 10.83
C LEU A 79 -6.53 -22.23 11.36
N LEU A 80 -5.94 -22.46 12.54
CA LEU A 80 -4.85 -21.63 13.05
C LEU A 80 -3.66 -21.62 12.10
N VAL A 81 -3.26 -22.79 11.58
CA VAL A 81 -2.19 -22.88 10.59
C VAL A 81 -2.56 -22.12 9.31
N LEU A 82 -3.80 -22.28 8.82
CA LEU A 82 -4.26 -21.57 7.61
C LEU A 82 -4.28 -20.05 7.81
N PHE A 83 -4.78 -19.55 8.93
CA PHE A 83 -4.76 -18.12 9.24
C PHE A 83 -3.32 -17.61 9.40
N THR A 84 -2.43 -18.41 10.02
CA THR A 84 -1.01 -18.04 10.11
C THR A 84 -0.39 -17.95 8.74
N LEU A 85 -0.62 -18.94 7.87
CA LEU A 85 -0.14 -18.92 6.48
C LEU A 85 -0.67 -17.70 5.71
N PHE A 86 -1.93 -17.35 5.90
CA PHE A 86 -2.52 -16.15 5.29
C PHE A 86 -1.76 -14.88 5.70
N TRP A 87 -1.57 -14.64 7.01
CA TRP A 87 -0.86 -13.47 7.50
C TRP A 87 0.61 -13.45 7.10
N LEU A 88 1.27 -14.60 7.13
CA LEU A 88 2.66 -14.71 6.65
C LEU A 88 2.78 -14.45 5.16
N THR A 89 1.83 -14.91 4.35
CA THR A 89 1.81 -14.64 2.90
C THR A 89 1.71 -13.15 2.63
N LEU A 90 0.81 -12.43 3.30
CA LEU A 90 0.72 -10.98 3.17
C LEU A 90 2.03 -10.28 3.60
N GLY A 91 2.62 -10.71 4.71
CA GLY A 91 3.91 -10.19 5.18
C GLY A 91 5.06 -10.44 4.19
N ILE A 92 5.09 -11.63 3.58
CA ILE A 92 6.09 -11.97 2.55
C ILE A 92 5.89 -11.10 1.30
N ILE A 93 4.65 -10.94 0.83
CA ILE A 93 4.33 -10.06 -0.31
C ILE A 93 4.84 -8.65 -0.03
N ASN A 94 4.51 -8.09 1.13
CA ASN A 94 4.99 -6.76 1.51
C ASN A 94 6.53 -6.70 1.60
N GLY A 95 7.16 -7.68 2.24
CA GLY A 95 8.64 -7.75 2.32
C GLY A 95 9.28 -7.80 0.94
N VAL A 96 8.76 -8.61 0.01
CA VAL A 96 9.25 -8.67 -1.38
C VAL A 96 9.07 -7.32 -2.08
N ILE A 97 7.90 -6.71 -1.97
CA ILE A 97 7.62 -5.39 -2.58
C ILE A 97 8.61 -4.33 -2.09
N LEU A 98 8.89 -4.29 -0.79
CA LEU A 98 9.83 -3.35 -0.18
C LEU A 98 11.31 -3.55 -0.59
N THR A 99 11.65 -4.65 -1.29
CA THR A 99 12.97 -4.77 -1.93
C THR A 99 13.09 -3.99 -3.24
N PHE A 100 11.96 -3.67 -3.87
CA PHE A 100 11.90 -3.01 -5.18
C PHE A 100 11.43 -1.55 -5.11
N ARG A 101 10.64 -1.19 -4.09
CA ARG A 101 10.13 0.17 -3.90
C ARG A 101 10.06 0.55 -2.42
N VAL A 102 9.96 1.84 -2.14
CA VAL A 102 9.89 2.37 -0.76
C VAL A 102 8.48 2.22 -0.16
N THR A 103 7.45 2.30 -1.01
CA THR A 103 6.04 2.23 -0.58
C THR A 103 5.63 0.80 -0.26
N PRO A 104 5.03 0.54 0.92
CA PRO A 104 4.56 -0.79 1.31
C PRO A 104 3.33 -1.25 0.52
N PHE A 105 2.99 -2.53 0.68
CA PHE A 105 1.83 -3.16 0.06
C PHE A 105 0.52 -2.65 0.68
N THR A 106 -0.38 -2.17 -0.17
CA THR A 106 -1.73 -1.71 0.18
C THR A 106 -2.81 -2.49 -0.56
N SER A 107 -4.08 -2.29 -0.19
CA SER A 107 -5.21 -2.87 -0.94
C SER A 107 -5.28 -2.36 -2.37
N SER A 108 -4.87 -1.12 -2.61
CA SER A 108 -4.87 -0.49 -3.95
C SER A 108 -3.90 -1.17 -4.92
N ASP A 109 -2.84 -1.82 -4.41
CA ASP A 109 -1.95 -2.62 -5.26
C ASP A 109 -2.64 -3.82 -5.91
N LEU A 110 -3.74 -4.30 -5.34
CA LEU A 110 -4.55 -5.34 -5.95
C LEU A 110 -5.18 -4.88 -7.27
N LEU A 111 -5.48 -3.57 -7.40
CA LEU A 111 -5.97 -2.97 -8.64
C LEU A 111 -4.88 -2.88 -9.71
N LEU A 112 -3.61 -2.89 -9.30
CA LEU A 112 -2.45 -2.81 -10.17
C LEU A 112 -1.93 -4.18 -10.64
N LEU A 113 -2.56 -5.29 -10.23
CA LEU A 113 -2.08 -6.64 -10.58
C LEU A 113 -1.98 -6.85 -12.09
N LYS A 114 -2.94 -6.33 -12.87
CA LYS A 114 -2.93 -6.42 -14.34
C LYS A 114 -1.72 -5.68 -14.91
N ASP A 115 -1.47 -4.46 -14.46
CA ASP A 115 -0.34 -3.64 -14.92
C ASP A 115 0.99 -4.29 -14.52
N GLY A 116 1.07 -4.83 -13.31
CA GLY A 116 2.24 -5.59 -12.83
C GLY A 116 2.54 -6.82 -13.69
N VAL A 117 1.52 -7.56 -14.11
CA VAL A 117 1.69 -8.70 -15.04
C VAL A 117 2.17 -8.23 -16.41
N ASN A 118 1.63 -7.14 -16.92
CA ASN A 118 2.06 -6.56 -18.20
C ASN A 118 3.52 -6.14 -18.17
N VAL A 119 3.96 -5.47 -17.11
CA VAL A 119 5.36 -5.10 -16.93
C VAL A 119 6.25 -6.34 -16.78
N ALA A 120 5.86 -7.30 -15.93
CA ALA A 120 6.63 -8.52 -15.70
C ALA A 120 6.79 -9.36 -17.00
N SER A 121 5.81 -9.34 -17.88
CA SER A 121 5.86 -10.06 -19.16
C SER A 121 6.90 -9.50 -20.14
N LYS A 122 7.36 -8.25 -19.94
CA LYS A 122 8.45 -7.66 -20.73
C LYS A 122 9.84 -8.20 -20.32
N TYR A 123 9.97 -8.68 -19.07
CA TYR A 123 11.23 -9.20 -18.52
C TYR A 123 11.25 -10.73 -18.42
N LEU A 124 10.08 -11.36 -18.30
CA LEU A 124 9.92 -12.80 -18.17
C LEU A 124 9.02 -13.32 -19.30
N SER A 125 9.39 -14.45 -19.90
CA SER A 125 8.47 -15.11 -20.83
C SER A 125 7.15 -15.46 -20.12
N LEU A 126 6.04 -15.42 -20.83
CA LEU A 126 4.72 -15.78 -20.29
C LEU A 126 4.73 -17.17 -19.65
N LEU A 127 5.52 -18.11 -20.20
CA LEU A 127 5.70 -19.43 -19.64
C LEU A 127 6.43 -19.42 -18.31
N ALA A 128 7.48 -18.60 -18.16
CA ALA A 128 8.21 -18.45 -16.90
C ALA A 128 7.34 -17.82 -15.81
N LEU A 129 6.56 -16.81 -16.17
CA LEU A 129 5.61 -16.16 -15.25
C LEU A 129 4.52 -17.15 -14.81
N ALA A 130 3.93 -17.89 -15.77
CA ALA A 130 2.94 -18.91 -15.47
C ALA A 130 3.50 -20.03 -14.59
N ALA A 131 4.74 -20.47 -14.84
CA ALA A 131 5.42 -21.49 -14.01
C ALA A 131 5.66 -20.99 -12.58
N LEU A 132 6.07 -19.71 -12.41
CA LEU A 132 6.27 -19.10 -11.09
C LEU A 132 4.95 -19.03 -10.30
N VAL A 133 3.87 -18.56 -10.93
CA VAL A 133 2.53 -18.51 -10.33
C VAL A 133 2.05 -19.93 -9.99
N ALA A 134 2.20 -20.90 -10.89
CA ALA A 134 1.81 -22.29 -10.66
C ALA A 134 2.59 -22.91 -9.48
N LEU A 135 3.89 -22.63 -9.36
CA LEU A 135 4.72 -23.08 -8.24
C LEU A 135 4.23 -22.48 -6.91
N LEU A 136 3.95 -21.18 -6.89
CA LEU A 136 3.41 -20.50 -5.70
C LEU A 136 2.07 -21.11 -5.26
N VAL A 137 1.14 -21.28 -6.21
CA VAL A 137 -0.16 -21.91 -5.96
C VAL A 137 0.02 -23.34 -5.45
N LEU A 138 0.92 -24.12 -6.06
CA LEU A 138 1.20 -25.49 -5.62
C LEU A 138 1.71 -25.52 -4.18
N VAL A 139 2.64 -24.64 -3.81
CA VAL A 139 3.16 -24.55 -2.43
C VAL A 139 2.02 -24.22 -1.46
N ILE A 140 1.18 -23.23 -1.77
CA ILE A 140 0.03 -22.85 -0.93
C ILE A 140 -0.93 -24.04 -0.77
N VAL A 141 -1.27 -24.72 -1.86
CA VAL A 141 -2.16 -25.89 -1.84
C VAL A 141 -1.58 -27.03 -1.01
N VAL A 142 -0.29 -27.34 -1.19
CA VAL A 142 0.39 -28.39 -0.41
C VAL A 142 0.35 -28.06 1.08
N LEU A 143 0.69 -26.81 1.46
CA LEU A 143 0.64 -26.39 2.86
C LEU A 143 -0.79 -26.43 3.42
N ALA A 144 -1.79 -26.02 2.64
CA ALA A 144 -3.19 -26.14 3.03
C ALA A 144 -3.62 -27.60 3.24
N VAL A 145 -3.26 -28.50 2.31
CA VAL A 145 -3.57 -29.94 2.43
C VAL A 145 -2.90 -30.54 3.66
N LEU A 146 -1.63 -30.19 3.92
CA LEU A 146 -0.92 -30.64 5.11
C LEU A 146 -1.59 -30.12 6.39
N ALA A 147 -2.02 -28.86 6.41
CA ALA A 147 -2.77 -28.29 7.53
C ALA A 147 -4.09 -29.05 7.78
N PHE A 148 -4.82 -29.42 6.72
CA PHE A 148 -6.05 -30.19 6.85
C PHE A 148 -5.85 -31.66 7.33
N ARG A 149 -4.64 -32.22 7.21
CA ARG A 149 -4.28 -33.52 7.77
C ARG A 149 -4.10 -33.51 9.29
N ILE A 150 -3.97 -32.33 9.91
CA ILE A 150 -3.86 -32.17 11.36
C ILE A 150 -5.16 -32.70 12.01
N PRO A 151 -5.05 -33.58 13.01
CA PRO A 151 -6.23 -34.18 13.64
C PRO A 151 -7.07 -33.14 14.36
N ALA A 152 -8.39 -33.33 14.30
CA ALA A 152 -9.34 -32.50 15.02
C ALA A 152 -9.12 -32.58 16.53
N VAL A 153 -9.45 -31.53 17.26
CA VAL A 153 -9.39 -31.54 18.73
C VAL A 153 -10.44 -32.51 19.29
N LYS A 154 -10.05 -33.27 20.30
CA LYS A 154 -10.95 -34.27 20.95
C LYS A 154 -12.15 -33.61 21.63
N LYS A 155 -11.93 -32.46 22.28
CA LYS A 155 -13.00 -31.66 22.92
C LYS A 155 -12.91 -30.24 22.43
N ARG A 156 -13.96 -29.73 21.78
CA ARG A 156 -14.04 -28.30 21.43
C ARG A 156 -14.59 -27.51 22.63
N PRO A 157 -14.25 -26.23 22.77
CA PRO A 157 -14.87 -25.33 23.72
C PRO A 157 -16.40 -25.32 23.53
N LYS A 158 -17.14 -25.07 24.60
CA LYS A 158 -18.60 -24.88 24.52
C LYS A 158 -18.91 -23.66 23.64
N LEU A 159 -19.94 -23.75 22.83
CA LEU A 159 -20.29 -22.68 21.88
C LEU A 159 -20.42 -21.29 22.54
N PRO A 160 -21.07 -21.12 23.70
CA PRO A 160 -21.12 -19.82 24.36
C PRO A 160 -19.76 -19.26 24.67
N TYR A 161 -18.81 -20.07 25.17
CA TYR A 161 -17.44 -19.65 25.43
C TYR A 161 -16.73 -19.18 24.15
N SER A 162 -16.89 -19.94 23.04
CA SER A 162 -16.28 -19.55 21.75
C SER A 162 -16.84 -18.22 21.24
N VAL A 163 -18.16 -18.03 21.30
CA VAL A 163 -18.82 -16.79 20.88
C VAL A 163 -18.38 -15.62 21.76
N THR A 164 -18.36 -15.79 23.09
CA THR A 164 -17.90 -14.75 24.01
C THR A 164 -16.45 -14.38 23.74
N ALA A 165 -15.55 -15.37 23.55
CA ALA A 165 -14.15 -15.11 23.25
C ALA A 165 -13.97 -14.32 21.94
N ILE A 166 -14.73 -14.66 20.89
CA ILE A 166 -14.73 -13.93 19.62
C ILE A 166 -15.19 -12.49 19.84
N LEU A 167 -16.36 -12.30 20.44
CA LEU A 167 -16.91 -10.96 20.69
C LEU A 167 -15.96 -10.10 21.53
N CYS A 168 -15.40 -10.65 22.61
CA CYS A 168 -14.41 -9.93 23.44
C CYS A 168 -13.17 -9.54 22.64
N THR A 169 -12.66 -10.42 21.78
CA THR A 169 -11.46 -10.11 20.97
C THR A 169 -11.77 -9.02 19.94
N PHE A 170 -12.90 -9.10 19.25
CA PHE A 170 -13.33 -8.08 18.29
C PHE A 170 -13.59 -6.73 18.94
N LEU A 171 -14.32 -6.71 20.08
CA LEU A 171 -14.58 -5.49 20.84
C LEU A 171 -13.30 -4.87 21.39
N ALA A 172 -12.35 -5.69 21.87
CA ALA A 172 -11.05 -5.21 22.31
C ALA A 172 -10.24 -4.60 21.15
N ALA A 173 -10.19 -5.27 19.98
CA ALA A 173 -9.53 -4.76 18.79
C ALA A 173 -10.16 -3.44 18.34
N TRP A 174 -11.49 -3.40 18.19
CA TRP A 174 -12.23 -2.21 17.79
C TRP A 174 -12.04 -1.06 18.79
N GLY A 175 -12.18 -1.34 20.08
CA GLY A 175 -12.04 -0.33 21.14
C GLY A 175 -10.63 0.27 21.19
N LEU A 176 -9.57 -0.57 21.06
CA LEU A 176 -8.20 -0.07 21.02
C LEU A 176 -7.92 0.70 19.72
N ILE A 177 -8.42 0.27 18.57
CA ILE A 177 -8.28 1.04 17.33
C ILE A 177 -8.94 2.40 17.50
N PHE A 178 -10.20 2.44 17.97
CA PHE A 178 -10.93 3.69 18.19
C PHE A 178 -10.22 4.63 19.17
N VAL A 179 -9.78 4.13 20.32
CA VAL A 179 -9.02 4.92 21.30
C VAL A 179 -7.69 5.38 20.71
N GLY A 180 -6.95 4.49 20.03
CA GLY A 180 -5.67 4.82 19.42
C GLY A 180 -5.76 5.91 18.36
N GLN A 181 -6.81 5.92 17.56
CA GLN A 181 -7.08 6.96 16.56
C GLN A 181 -7.46 8.30 17.22
N LYS A 182 -8.25 8.27 18.31
CA LYS A 182 -8.64 9.49 19.05
C LYS A 182 -7.50 10.11 19.85
N THR A 183 -6.54 9.30 20.29
CA THR A 183 -5.38 9.75 21.09
C THR A 183 -4.10 9.91 20.25
N GLU A 184 -4.21 9.80 18.93
CA GLU A 184 -3.08 9.90 17.99
C GLU A 184 -1.97 8.85 18.21
N LEU A 185 -2.25 7.81 19.00
CA LEU A 185 -1.37 6.65 19.14
C LEU A 185 -1.36 5.77 17.89
N LEU A 186 -2.42 5.85 17.08
CA LEU A 186 -2.51 5.28 15.75
C LEU A 186 -2.80 6.39 14.75
N GLU A 187 -2.05 6.41 13.67
CA GLU A 187 -2.29 7.35 12.56
C GLU A 187 -3.59 6.98 11.83
N THR A 188 -4.38 7.99 11.48
CA THR A 188 -5.58 7.88 10.66
C THR A 188 -5.32 8.34 9.23
N LYS A 189 -4.47 9.35 9.05
CA LYS A 189 -4.02 9.85 7.75
C LYS A 189 -2.56 9.46 7.54
N PHE A 190 -2.30 8.69 6.51
CA PHE A 190 -0.95 8.17 6.20
C PHE A 190 -0.24 9.06 5.17
N ARG A 191 0.14 10.27 5.59
CA ARG A 191 0.82 11.25 4.72
C ARG A 191 2.11 10.68 4.14
N GLU A 192 2.90 9.98 4.93
CA GLU A 192 4.09 9.27 4.49
C GLU A 192 3.91 7.78 4.73
N LEU A 193 3.40 7.07 3.74
CA LEU A 193 2.97 5.68 3.83
C LEU A 193 4.03 4.76 4.44
N SER A 194 5.30 4.94 4.06
CA SER A 194 6.42 4.14 4.58
C SER A 194 6.62 4.33 6.08
N GLN A 195 6.54 5.58 6.57
CA GLN A 195 6.69 5.88 8.00
C GLN A 195 5.49 5.42 8.81
N SER A 196 4.29 5.60 8.26
CA SER A 196 3.06 5.14 8.90
C SER A 196 3.08 3.63 9.13
N TYR A 197 3.54 2.84 8.15
CA TYR A 197 3.72 1.39 8.31
C TYR A 197 4.80 1.03 9.33
N LYS A 198 5.88 1.81 9.43
CA LYS A 198 6.91 1.59 10.46
C LYS A 198 6.39 1.85 11.87
N ARG A 199 5.52 2.86 12.06
CA ARG A 199 4.97 3.25 13.38
C ARG A 199 3.77 2.38 13.79
N ASN A 200 2.84 2.15 12.87
CA ASN A 200 1.58 1.48 13.20
C ASN A 200 1.60 -0.03 12.95
N GLY A 201 2.61 -0.55 12.20
CA GLY A 201 2.72 -1.95 11.83
C GLY A 201 1.92 -2.30 10.56
N PHE A 202 2.40 -3.35 9.88
CA PHE A 202 1.89 -3.75 8.56
C PHE A 202 0.41 -4.14 8.59
N LEU A 203 0.00 -4.98 9.57
CA LEU A 203 -1.34 -5.56 9.56
C LEU A 203 -2.45 -4.54 9.79
N TYR A 204 -2.20 -3.57 10.69
CA TYR A 204 -3.11 -2.45 10.91
C TYR A 204 -3.22 -1.58 9.66
N CYS A 205 -2.09 -1.16 9.09
CA CYS A 205 -2.09 -0.27 7.93
C CYS A 205 -2.70 -0.93 6.70
N PHE A 206 -2.37 -2.20 6.44
CA PHE A 206 -3.00 -2.97 5.36
C PHE A 206 -4.51 -3.13 5.59
N GLY A 207 -4.93 -3.45 6.82
CA GLY A 207 -6.36 -3.53 7.18
C GLY A 207 -7.07 -2.19 7.01
N ALA A 208 -6.44 -1.09 7.39
CA ALA A 208 -6.97 0.26 7.20
C ALA A 208 -7.13 0.60 5.71
N SER A 209 -6.15 0.25 4.87
CA SER A 209 -6.23 0.48 3.41
C SER A 209 -7.37 -0.27 2.71
N LEU A 210 -7.90 -1.34 3.31
CA LEU A 210 -9.09 -2.05 2.79
C LEU A 210 -10.40 -1.31 3.06
N ILE A 211 -10.43 -0.44 4.06
CA ILE A 211 -11.64 0.23 4.55
C ILE A 211 -11.66 1.68 4.09
N ASP A 212 -10.50 2.34 4.14
CA ASP A 212 -10.34 3.74 3.78
C ASP A 212 -10.06 3.85 2.28
N VAL A 213 -11.12 4.11 1.51
CA VAL A 213 -11.11 4.21 0.04
C VAL A 213 -11.88 5.44 -0.38
N GLY A 214 -11.32 6.22 -1.33
CA GLY A 214 -11.95 7.40 -1.90
C GLY A 214 -11.85 8.63 -1.02
N ILE A 215 -12.53 9.70 -1.45
CA ILE A 215 -12.61 10.96 -0.72
C ILE A 215 -13.85 10.95 0.16
N SER A 216 -13.67 11.22 1.45
CA SER A 216 -14.80 11.43 2.36
C SER A 216 -15.40 12.82 2.14
N ARG A 217 -16.72 12.89 2.01
CA ARG A 217 -17.42 14.15 1.94
C ARG A 217 -17.26 14.91 3.26
N PRO A 218 -16.75 16.16 3.26
CA PRO A 218 -16.68 16.98 4.48
C PRO A 218 -18.07 17.17 5.11
N GLU A 219 -18.12 17.25 6.44
CA GLU A 219 -19.40 17.45 7.16
C GLU A 219 -20.09 18.78 6.78
N GLU A 220 -19.28 19.82 6.51
CA GLU A 220 -19.74 21.16 6.14
C GLU A 220 -19.96 21.33 4.63
N TYR A 221 -19.92 20.26 3.85
CA TYR A 221 -20.10 20.33 2.40
C TYR A 221 -21.55 20.71 2.05
N SER A 222 -21.74 21.94 1.58
CA SER A 222 -23.01 22.46 1.08
C SER A 222 -22.79 23.30 -0.19
N THR A 223 -23.85 23.54 -0.93
CA THR A 223 -23.79 24.38 -2.13
C THR A 223 -23.36 25.81 -1.77
N GLU A 224 -23.88 26.33 -0.66
CA GLU A 224 -23.55 27.65 -0.16
C GLU A 224 -22.09 27.80 0.26
N ALA A 225 -21.50 26.72 0.87
CA ALA A 225 -20.08 26.71 1.22
C ALA A 225 -19.18 26.74 -0.02
N ILE A 226 -19.60 26.06 -1.09
CA ILE A 226 -18.85 26.04 -2.36
C ILE A 226 -18.98 27.39 -3.07
N GLU A 227 -20.19 27.96 -3.14
CA GLU A 227 -20.41 29.30 -3.74
C GLU A 227 -19.56 30.35 -3.02
N GLY A 228 -19.51 30.32 -1.68
CA GLY A 228 -18.67 31.22 -0.89
C GLY A 228 -17.17 31.11 -1.20
N LEU A 229 -16.67 29.88 -1.43
CA LEU A 229 -15.26 29.65 -1.80
C LEU A 229 -14.97 30.08 -3.26
N THR A 230 -15.93 29.93 -4.17
CA THR A 230 -15.77 30.36 -5.56
C THR A 230 -15.76 31.87 -5.69
N ASP A 231 -16.59 32.58 -4.92
CA ASP A 231 -16.61 34.07 -4.91
C ASP A 231 -15.29 34.65 -4.36
N GLU A 232 -14.64 33.99 -3.39
CA GLU A 232 -13.31 34.39 -2.91
C GLU A 232 -12.18 34.07 -3.93
N ALA A 233 -12.32 32.97 -4.66
CA ALA A 233 -11.29 32.50 -5.61
C ALA A 233 -11.34 33.21 -6.97
N LEU A 234 -12.52 33.67 -7.39
CA LEU A 234 -12.73 34.47 -8.60
C LEU A 234 -12.37 35.93 -8.35
N GLY A 235 -11.12 36.23 -8.01
CA GLY A 235 -10.59 37.59 -8.15
C GLY A 235 -10.75 38.05 -9.59
N ASP A 236 -10.88 39.37 -9.79
CA ASP A 236 -11.03 40.01 -11.10
C ASP A 236 -9.99 39.42 -12.09
N GLY A 237 -10.44 38.49 -12.92
CA GLY A 237 -9.59 37.79 -13.85
C GLY A 237 -8.96 38.76 -14.82
N GLU A 238 -7.66 38.97 -14.76
CA GLU A 238 -6.94 39.73 -15.77
C GLU A 238 -7.22 39.11 -17.14
N VAL A 239 -7.67 39.94 -18.06
CA VAL A 239 -7.86 39.56 -19.46
C VAL A 239 -6.46 39.25 -20.04
N PHE A 240 -6.15 37.99 -20.22
CA PHE A 240 -4.90 37.57 -20.84
C PHE A 240 -4.76 38.16 -22.26
N ASP A 241 -3.60 38.78 -22.51
CA ASP A 241 -3.21 39.32 -23.80
C ASP A 241 -3.27 38.23 -24.90
N SER A 242 -3.50 38.68 -26.16
CA SER A 242 -3.66 37.84 -27.35
C SER A 242 -2.46 36.95 -27.70
N ASN A 243 -1.30 37.18 -27.07
CA ASN A 243 -0.10 36.40 -27.32
C ASN A 243 -0.03 35.17 -26.40
N ARG A 244 -0.65 34.06 -26.84
CA ARG A 244 -0.71 32.80 -26.09
C ARG A 244 0.44 31.87 -26.45
N PRO A 245 1.46 31.70 -25.61
CA PRO A 245 2.55 30.78 -25.88
C PRO A 245 2.05 29.33 -25.81
N ASN A 246 2.68 28.43 -26.58
CA ASN A 246 2.51 27.01 -26.38
C ASN A 246 3.11 26.61 -25.01
N ILE A 247 2.40 25.80 -24.25
CA ILE A 247 2.82 25.26 -22.96
C ILE A 247 3.17 23.78 -23.17
N VAL A 248 4.42 23.40 -22.90
CA VAL A 248 4.89 22.02 -22.98
C VAL A 248 5.32 21.57 -21.59
N VAL A 249 4.62 20.58 -21.05
CA VAL A 249 4.96 19.95 -19.77
C VAL A 249 5.58 18.59 -20.06
N VAL A 250 6.78 18.33 -19.56
CA VAL A 250 7.48 17.07 -19.74
C VAL A 250 7.73 16.44 -18.38
N GLN A 251 7.03 15.35 -18.09
CA GLN A 251 7.26 14.55 -16.90
C GLN A 251 8.29 13.48 -17.19
N LEU A 252 9.48 13.61 -16.59
CA LEU A 252 10.57 12.65 -16.73
C LEU A 252 10.63 11.73 -15.52
N GLU A 253 9.87 10.64 -15.57
CA GLU A 253 9.57 9.74 -14.45
C GLU A 253 10.82 9.16 -13.79
N SER A 254 11.74 8.63 -14.59
CA SER A 254 12.96 7.96 -14.10
C SER A 254 14.19 8.88 -14.11
N PHE A 255 14.01 10.16 -14.47
CA PHE A 255 15.12 11.10 -14.53
C PHE A 255 15.60 11.46 -13.12
N PHE A 256 16.90 11.37 -12.93
CA PHE A 256 17.57 11.69 -11.68
C PHE A 256 18.85 12.46 -11.94
N ASP A 257 19.07 13.55 -11.21
CA ASP A 257 20.34 14.30 -11.30
C ASP A 257 21.44 13.54 -10.56
N VAL A 258 22.21 12.76 -11.30
CA VAL A 258 23.31 11.93 -10.78
C VAL A 258 24.44 12.75 -10.14
N ASN A 259 24.57 14.05 -10.46
CA ASN A 259 25.54 14.94 -9.80
C ASN A 259 25.25 15.12 -8.29
N ARG A 260 24.10 14.71 -7.81
CA ARG A 260 23.71 14.78 -6.40
C ARG A 260 24.13 13.56 -5.57
N LEU A 261 24.67 12.54 -6.21
CA LEU A 261 25.23 11.38 -5.51
C LEU A 261 26.51 11.80 -4.76
N LYS A 262 26.52 11.59 -3.44
CA LYS A 262 27.59 12.10 -2.56
C LYS A 262 28.88 11.29 -2.67
N ASP A 263 28.76 10.02 -3.05
CA ASP A 263 29.87 9.05 -3.00
C ASP A 263 30.42 8.72 -4.40
N ILE A 264 30.02 9.49 -5.42
CA ILE A 264 30.43 9.26 -6.81
C ILE A 264 30.98 10.58 -7.37
N GLU A 265 32.20 10.54 -7.88
CA GLU A 265 32.82 11.62 -8.64
C GLU A 265 32.85 11.27 -10.13
N PHE A 266 32.41 12.19 -10.96
CA PHE A 266 32.42 12.05 -12.41
C PHE A 266 33.61 12.82 -13.01
N SER A 267 34.27 12.22 -14.00
CA SER A 267 35.38 12.91 -14.73
C SER A 267 34.91 14.12 -15.52
N GLU A 268 33.61 14.12 -15.92
CA GLU A 268 32.93 15.25 -16.56
C GLU A 268 31.48 15.28 -16.12
N ASN A 269 30.80 16.40 -16.33
CA ASN A 269 29.37 16.50 -15.98
C ASN A 269 28.53 15.56 -16.86
N PRO A 270 27.88 14.51 -16.30
CA PRO A 270 27.09 13.58 -17.09
C PRO A 270 25.76 14.16 -17.59
N LEU A 271 25.35 15.34 -17.08
CA LEU A 271 24.08 16.00 -17.42
C LEU A 271 24.31 17.49 -17.79
N PRO A 272 25.13 17.80 -18.83
CA PRO A 272 25.53 19.19 -19.11
C PRO A 272 24.33 20.07 -19.48
N ASN A 273 23.39 19.56 -20.31
CA ASN A 273 22.22 20.31 -20.74
C ASN A 273 21.27 20.62 -19.58
N PHE A 274 20.98 19.62 -18.73
CA PHE A 274 20.13 19.80 -17.55
C PHE A 274 20.75 20.80 -16.58
N THR A 275 22.06 20.69 -16.32
CA THR A 275 22.81 21.62 -15.46
C THR A 275 22.78 23.06 -16.03
N GLN A 276 22.85 23.19 -17.33
CA GLN A 276 22.79 24.51 -17.98
C GLN A 276 21.37 25.10 -17.87
N LEU A 277 20.33 24.31 -18.14
CA LEU A 277 18.93 24.75 -18.04
C LEU A 277 18.58 25.17 -16.61
N SER A 278 18.96 24.37 -15.61
CA SER A 278 18.67 24.67 -14.20
C SER A 278 19.38 25.94 -13.69
N LYS A 279 20.47 26.37 -14.33
CA LYS A 279 21.15 27.63 -14.03
C LYS A 279 20.55 28.83 -14.75
N ARG A 280 19.95 28.63 -15.92
CA ARG A 280 19.45 29.71 -16.80
C ARG A 280 17.96 29.98 -16.64
N CYS A 281 17.20 28.99 -16.21
CA CYS A 281 15.75 29.03 -16.06
C CYS A 281 15.37 28.96 -14.58
N ALA A 282 14.13 29.30 -14.26
CA ALA A 282 13.59 29.04 -12.94
C ALA A 282 13.65 27.53 -12.64
N SER A 283 14.21 27.17 -11.51
CA SER A 283 14.39 25.78 -11.10
C SER A 283 14.19 25.63 -9.60
N GLY A 284 13.78 24.44 -9.17
CA GLY A 284 13.53 24.15 -7.77
C GLY A 284 13.23 22.65 -7.55
N PHE A 285 12.82 22.32 -6.33
CA PHE A 285 12.40 20.98 -5.96
C PHE A 285 10.89 20.95 -5.80
N LEU A 286 10.28 19.93 -6.40
CA LEU A 286 8.88 19.57 -6.17
C LEU A 286 8.81 18.43 -5.15
N SER A 287 7.98 18.59 -4.12
CA SER A 287 7.61 17.48 -3.25
C SER A 287 6.63 16.60 -3.99
N VAL A 288 6.90 15.31 -4.04
CA VAL A 288 6.05 14.34 -4.73
C VAL A 288 5.56 13.26 -3.76
N PRO A 289 4.33 12.74 -3.93
CA PRO A 289 3.71 11.83 -2.97
C PRO A 289 4.29 10.41 -3.02
N VAL A 290 5.04 10.05 -4.08
CA VAL A 290 5.49 8.67 -4.30
C VAL A 290 6.96 8.61 -4.71
N ILE A 291 7.62 7.51 -4.32
CA ILE A 291 9.01 7.21 -4.65
C ILE A 291 9.10 5.75 -5.10
N GLY A 292 9.63 5.52 -6.29
CA GLY A 292 9.95 4.19 -6.82
C GLY A 292 8.81 3.47 -7.54
N ALA A 293 7.56 3.87 -7.33
CA ALA A 293 6.39 3.37 -8.07
C ALA A 293 5.21 4.33 -7.88
N GLY A 294 4.19 4.23 -8.75
CA GLY A 294 2.97 5.02 -8.61
C GLY A 294 3.08 6.45 -9.12
N THR A 295 3.89 6.70 -10.15
CA THR A 295 4.13 8.04 -10.73
C THR A 295 2.85 8.76 -11.18
N VAL A 296 1.78 8.02 -11.48
CA VAL A 296 0.47 8.63 -11.76
C VAL A 296 -0.10 9.43 -10.60
N ASN A 297 0.33 9.18 -9.35
CA ASN A 297 -0.09 10.00 -8.22
C ASN A 297 0.59 11.38 -8.25
N SER A 298 1.87 11.45 -8.64
CA SER A 298 2.54 12.73 -8.89
C SER A 298 1.97 13.46 -10.12
N GLU A 299 1.63 12.72 -11.16
CA GLU A 299 0.95 13.23 -12.35
C GLU A 299 -0.44 13.79 -12.00
N PHE A 300 -1.19 13.08 -11.17
CA PHE A 300 -2.48 13.51 -10.67
C PHE A 300 -2.39 14.83 -9.90
N GLU A 301 -1.50 14.95 -8.92
CA GLU A 301 -1.32 16.17 -8.15
C GLU A 301 -0.91 17.35 -9.02
N MET A 302 -0.01 17.13 -9.98
CA MET A 302 0.43 18.18 -10.90
C MET A 302 -0.70 18.65 -11.83
N LEU A 303 -1.53 17.72 -12.33
CA LEU A 303 -2.60 18.05 -13.28
C LEU A 303 -3.83 18.64 -12.61
N THR A 304 -4.15 18.26 -11.38
CA THR A 304 -5.40 18.64 -10.70
C THR A 304 -5.19 19.65 -9.59
N GLY A 305 -3.97 19.78 -9.05
CA GLY A 305 -3.70 20.56 -7.84
C GLY A 305 -4.25 19.93 -6.56
N MET A 306 -4.88 18.76 -6.64
CA MET A 306 -5.38 18.03 -5.47
C MET A 306 -4.25 17.27 -4.78
N ASN A 307 -4.36 17.10 -3.45
CA ASN A 307 -3.40 16.30 -2.70
C ASN A 307 -3.87 14.84 -2.62
N ILE A 308 -2.98 13.90 -2.90
CA ILE A 308 -3.25 12.46 -2.78
C ILE A 308 -3.57 12.02 -1.35
N ASP A 309 -3.10 12.77 -0.34
CA ASP A 309 -3.36 12.52 1.07
C ASP A 309 -4.85 12.67 1.46
N ASP A 310 -5.66 13.31 0.61
CA ASP A 310 -7.10 13.44 0.80
C ASP A 310 -7.88 12.21 0.33
N PHE A 311 -7.20 11.28 -0.35
CA PHE A 311 -7.76 10.00 -0.81
C PHE A 311 -7.48 8.87 0.18
N GLY A 312 -8.03 7.70 -0.12
CA GLY A 312 -7.78 6.49 0.67
C GLY A 312 -6.32 6.08 0.70
N ILE A 313 -5.98 5.27 1.69
CA ILE A 313 -4.59 4.87 1.99
C ILE A 313 -3.95 4.15 0.81
N GLY A 314 -2.93 4.77 0.21
CA GLY A 314 -2.22 4.24 -0.96
C GLY A 314 -3.07 4.17 -2.22
N GLU A 315 -4.12 4.97 -2.32
CA GLU A 315 -5.04 4.99 -3.45
C GLU A 315 -4.39 5.57 -4.71
N TYR A 316 -4.90 5.09 -5.84
CA TYR A 316 -4.58 5.59 -7.16
C TYR A 316 -5.86 6.16 -7.78
N PRO A 317 -6.08 7.50 -7.78
CA PRO A 317 -7.28 8.11 -8.37
C PRO A 317 -7.52 7.71 -9.82
N TYR A 318 -6.46 7.43 -10.57
CA TYR A 318 -6.50 6.89 -11.94
C TYR A 318 -7.17 5.51 -12.03
N LYS A 319 -7.09 4.69 -10.98
CA LYS A 319 -7.70 3.35 -10.93
C LYS A 319 -9.09 3.35 -10.29
N THR A 320 -9.46 4.43 -9.64
CA THR A 320 -10.71 4.57 -8.91
C THR A 320 -11.60 5.65 -9.55
N VAL A 321 -11.63 6.85 -8.99
CA VAL A 321 -12.60 7.89 -9.33
C VAL A 321 -12.45 8.44 -10.74
N LEU A 322 -11.22 8.62 -11.23
CA LEU A 322 -10.98 9.27 -12.53
C LEU A 322 -11.27 8.39 -13.74
N LYS A 323 -11.45 7.09 -13.57
CA LYS A 323 -11.93 6.22 -14.64
C LYS A 323 -13.36 6.54 -15.09
N GLU A 324 -14.18 7.07 -14.17
CA GLU A 324 -15.61 7.20 -14.34
C GLU A 324 -16.09 8.65 -14.26
N LYS A 325 -15.31 9.54 -13.65
CA LYS A 325 -15.70 10.91 -13.35
C LYS A 325 -14.70 11.91 -13.90
N THR A 326 -15.23 12.99 -14.43
CA THR A 326 -14.43 14.16 -14.79
C THR A 326 -13.91 14.85 -13.52
N CYS A 327 -12.76 15.46 -13.64
CA CYS A 327 -12.14 16.24 -12.59
C CYS A 327 -11.57 17.51 -13.21
N GLU A 328 -11.72 18.64 -12.53
CA GLU A 328 -11.05 19.87 -12.92
C GLU A 328 -9.54 19.68 -12.92
N SER A 329 -8.90 20.26 -13.92
CA SER A 329 -7.49 20.05 -14.18
C SER A 329 -6.85 21.23 -14.90
N LEU A 330 -5.52 21.23 -14.96
CA LEU A 330 -4.76 22.18 -15.77
C LEU A 330 -5.26 22.21 -17.24
N ALA A 331 -5.64 21.06 -17.80
CA ALA A 331 -6.16 20.98 -19.17
C ALA A 331 -7.50 21.69 -19.30
N TYR A 332 -8.47 21.49 -18.39
CA TYR A 332 -9.74 22.22 -18.38
C TYR A 332 -9.52 23.72 -18.20
N ASN A 333 -8.65 24.12 -17.27
CA ASN A 333 -8.36 25.52 -17.01
C ASN A 333 -7.76 26.21 -18.23
N LEU A 334 -6.80 25.61 -18.91
CA LEU A 334 -6.21 26.17 -20.13
C LEU A 334 -7.22 26.16 -21.30
N LYS A 335 -8.11 25.20 -21.40
CA LYS A 335 -9.18 25.18 -22.41
C LYS A 335 -10.15 26.32 -22.25
N SER A 336 -10.45 26.77 -21.04
CA SER A 336 -11.28 27.98 -20.82
C SER A 336 -10.68 29.23 -21.44
N TYR A 337 -9.34 29.26 -21.60
CA TYR A 337 -8.60 30.32 -22.31
C TYR A 337 -8.38 30.00 -23.81
N GLY A 338 -9.02 28.97 -24.37
CA GLY A 338 -8.98 28.63 -25.79
C GLY A 338 -7.74 27.82 -26.23
N TYR A 339 -7.03 27.20 -25.29
CA TYR A 339 -6.00 26.19 -25.62
C TYR A 339 -6.64 24.86 -26.05
N LYS A 340 -5.84 24.05 -26.76
CA LYS A 340 -6.10 22.63 -26.98
C LYS A 340 -5.10 21.84 -26.15
N ALA A 341 -5.57 20.78 -25.49
CA ALA A 341 -4.77 19.96 -24.61
C ALA A 341 -4.46 18.60 -25.24
N TYR A 342 -3.19 18.30 -25.38
CA TYR A 342 -2.68 17.06 -25.92
C TYR A 342 -1.83 16.34 -24.90
N ALA A 343 -1.99 15.03 -24.73
CA ALA A 343 -1.13 14.19 -23.92
C ALA A 343 -0.45 13.13 -24.77
N VAL A 344 0.82 12.88 -24.50
CA VAL A 344 1.62 11.85 -25.17
C VAL A 344 2.31 11.00 -24.10
N HIS A 345 2.26 9.68 -24.24
CA HIS A 345 2.87 8.74 -23.30
C HIS A 345 3.64 7.64 -24.04
N ASP A 346 4.84 7.33 -23.59
CA ASP A 346 5.76 6.36 -24.20
C ASP A 346 5.51 4.90 -23.81
N HIS A 347 4.35 4.62 -23.22
CA HIS A 347 3.90 3.27 -22.85
C HIS A 347 2.48 3.02 -23.36
N GLU A 348 1.96 1.78 -23.15
CA GLU A 348 0.58 1.42 -23.49
C GLU A 348 -0.43 2.36 -22.84
N GLY A 349 -1.43 2.81 -23.60
CA GLY A 349 -2.47 3.73 -23.09
C GLY A 349 -3.31 3.13 -21.96
N SER A 350 -3.43 1.80 -21.91
CA SER A 350 -4.10 1.08 -20.83
C SER A 350 -3.30 1.05 -19.52
N PHE A 351 -2.01 1.41 -19.55
CA PHE A 351 -1.19 1.46 -18.33
C PHE A 351 -1.67 2.57 -17.40
N TYR A 352 -2.07 2.20 -16.20
CA TYR A 352 -2.82 3.03 -15.25
C TYR A 352 -4.16 3.55 -15.79
N GLU A 353 -4.72 2.95 -16.84
CA GLU A 353 -6.00 3.37 -17.45
C GLU A 353 -5.98 4.79 -18.02
N ARG A 354 -4.81 5.31 -18.41
CA ARG A 354 -4.65 6.68 -18.93
C ARG A 354 -5.57 7.00 -20.10
N ASN A 355 -5.84 6.01 -20.96
CA ASN A 355 -6.79 6.11 -22.07
C ASN A 355 -8.23 6.46 -21.63
N LEU A 356 -8.61 6.13 -20.40
CA LEU A 356 -9.91 6.49 -19.81
C LEU A 356 -9.81 7.79 -19.00
N VAL A 357 -8.68 8.02 -18.35
CA VAL A 357 -8.48 9.11 -17.40
C VAL A 357 -8.22 10.45 -18.09
N TYR A 358 -7.39 10.50 -19.13
CA TYR A 358 -7.06 11.77 -19.79
C TYR A 358 -8.27 12.49 -20.40
N PRO A 359 -9.22 11.81 -21.06
CA PRO A 359 -10.48 12.45 -21.46
C PRO A 359 -11.24 13.04 -20.27
N ASN A 360 -11.26 12.36 -19.12
CA ASN A 360 -11.91 12.84 -17.91
C ASN A 360 -11.19 14.03 -17.25
N LEU A 361 -9.90 14.19 -17.52
CA LEU A 361 -9.09 15.35 -17.14
C LEU A 361 -9.12 16.46 -18.20
N GLY A 362 -9.93 16.34 -19.24
CA GLY A 362 -10.16 17.39 -20.24
C GLY A 362 -9.16 17.46 -21.39
N PHE A 363 -8.28 16.45 -21.55
CA PHE A 363 -7.42 16.38 -22.74
C PHE A 363 -8.25 16.09 -24.00
N ASP A 364 -7.94 16.79 -25.09
CA ASP A 364 -8.61 16.63 -26.38
C ASP A 364 -8.08 15.40 -27.14
N VAL A 365 -6.80 15.12 -26.97
CA VAL A 365 -6.09 13.99 -27.63
C VAL A 365 -5.14 13.33 -26.63
N PHE A 366 -5.11 12.01 -26.66
CA PHE A 366 -4.12 11.20 -25.96
C PHE A 366 -3.49 10.20 -26.93
N ASP A 367 -2.18 10.34 -27.14
CA ASP A 367 -1.39 9.43 -27.96
C ASP A 367 -0.51 8.55 -27.06
N SER A 368 -0.51 7.26 -27.32
CA SER A 368 0.30 6.27 -26.60
C SER A 368 1.15 5.47 -27.60
N VAL A 369 2.00 4.58 -27.11
CA VAL A 369 2.94 3.83 -27.96
C VAL A 369 2.27 2.95 -29.04
N GLU A 370 0.97 2.64 -28.88
CA GLU A 370 0.18 1.87 -29.83
C GLU A 370 -0.23 2.67 -31.08
N TYR A 371 -0.08 3.99 -31.09
CA TYR A 371 -0.52 4.88 -32.17
C TYR A 371 0.65 5.56 -32.86
#